data_d869eec305d1252254393f87cce0e263
#
_entry.id   d869eec305d1252254393f87cce0e263
#
_cell.length_a   1.000
_cell.length_b   1.000
_cell.length_c   1.000
_cell.angle_alpha   90.00
_cell.angle_beta   90.00
_cell.angle_gamma   90.00
#
_symmetry.space_group_name_H-M   'P 1'
#
loop_
_entity.id
_entity.type
_entity.pdbx_description
1 polymer ?
#
loop_
_entity_poly.entity_id
_entity_poly.type
_entity_poly.pdbx_seq_one_letter_code
_entity_poly.pdbx_strand_id
1 'polypeptide(L)'
;MGQAVQTIQAANEGIEAITEFASQAKAIANSANDTSDVDSVENYMKQFDEILKQIDGIAKDSGYKGVNLLEKDQELKVVFNEDRSSSLTVKSDDASAEGLGLNAATGAWTAEAEKGNVTEFKTKTQINNAAYVYGADGKVYQATKQIEAANTDDIAALVAKGDLVETDYKLNDDKNKAIEVTISKDKINASITEVEGAVSKLRNMASVFGNNYSIVENREEFTENLINVLEEGADKLTLADMNEESANMLALQTRQQLAINSLSLASQAAQSVLSLF
;
A
#
# COMPACT_ATOMS: atom_id res chain seq x y z
N MET A 1 0.19 9.89 21.30
CA MET A 1 0.26 10.67 20.04
C MET A 1 1.33 10.12 19.13
N GLY A 2 2.59 9.95 19.50
CA GLY A 2 3.66 9.45 18.63
C GLY A 2 3.39 8.12 17.90
N GLN A 3 2.72 7.15 18.53
CA GLN A 3 2.32 5.91 17.83
C GLN A 3 1.28 6.17 16.75
N ALA A 4 0.39 7.13 16.94
CA ALA A 4 -0.62 7.48 15.95
C ALA A 4 0.01 8.18 14.75
N VAL A 5 0.99 9.06 14.98
CA VAL A 5 1.81 9.68 13.92
C VAL A 5 2.45 8.59 13.05
N GLN A 6 3.09 7.59 13.67
CA GLN A 6 3.73 6.48 12.93
C GLN A 6 2.72 5.61 12.16
N THR A 7 1.51 5.39 12.72
CA THR A 7 0.47 4.62 12.02
C THR A 7 -0.04 5.37 10.78
N ILE A 8 -0.29 6.67 10.90
CA ILE A 8 -0.74 7.49 9.76
C ILE A 8 0.38 7.62 8.72
N GLN A 9 1.63 7.73 9.16
CA GLN A 9 2.78 7.79 8.26
C GLN A 9 2.91 6.48 7.47
N ALA A 10 2.80 5.32 8.13
CA ALA A 10 2.82 4.02 7.45
C ALA A 10 1.73 3.90 6.39
N ALA A 11 0.52 4.42 6.67
CA ALA A 11 -0.56 4.46 5.69
C ALA A 11 -0.24 5.38 4.50
N ASN A 12 0.35 6.56 4.73
CA ASN A 12 0.76 7.47 3.66
C ASN A 12 1.85 6.86 2.75
N GLU A 13 2.86 6.21 3.32
CA GLU A 13 3.89 5.49 2.56
C GLU A 13 3.27 4.36 1.72
N GLY A 14 2.29 3.63 2.30
CA GLY A 14 1.53 2.62 1.56
C GLY A 14 0.76 3.19 0.39
N ILE A 15 0.07 4.32 0.57
CA ILE A 15 -0.67 5.00 -0.51
C ILE A 15 0.27 5.48 -1.62
N GLU A 16 1.44 5.99 -1.28
CA GLU A 16 2.44 6.41 -2.28
C GLU A 16 2.90 5.22 -3.12
N ALA A 17 3.26 4.10 -2.48
CA ALA A 17 3.66 2.89 -3.17
C ALA A 17 2.52 2.31 -4.04
N ILE A 18 1.28 2.27 -3.54
CA ILE A 18 0.12 1.82 -4.31
C ILE A 18 -0.14 2.74 -5.50
N THR A 19 0.07 4.04 -5.36
CA THR A 19 -0.08 5.01 -6.46
C THR A 19 0.95 4.77 -7.57
N GLU A 20 2.18 4.39 -7.22
CA GLU A 20 3.19 3.98 -8.19
C GLU A 20 2.77 2.71 -8.95
N PHE A 21 2.31 1.68 -8.23
CA PHE A 21 1.81 0.45 -8.87
C PHE A 21 0.58 0.71 -9.75
N ALA A 22 -0.36 1.55 -9.32
CA ALA A 22 -1.48 1.97 -10.16
C ALA A 22 -1.01 2.66 -11.44
N SER A 23 0.03 3.50 -11.35
CA SER A 23 0.62 4.14 -12.54
C SER A 23 1.28 3.12 -13.48
N GLN A 24 1.94 2.09 -12.95
CA GLN A 24 2.49 0.98 -13.73
C GLN A 24 1.38 0.15 -14.38
N ALA A 25 0.30 -0.16 -13.64
CA ALA A 25 -0.86 -0.86 -14.19
C ALA A 25 -1.47 -0.10 -15.37
N LYS A 26 -1.59 1.24 -15.25
CA LYS A 26 -2.03 2.09 -16.36
C LYS A 26 -1.12 2.00 -17.59
N ALA A 27 0.20 2.01 -17.39
CA ALA A 27 1.16 1.89 -18.48
C ALA A 27 1.04 0.54 -19.21
N ILE A 28 0.85 -0.55 -18.47
CA ILE A 28 0.63 -1.89 -19.02
C ILE A 28 -0.68 -1.93 -19.83
N ALA A 29 -1.78 -1.38 -19.28
CA ALA A 29 -3.06 -1.32 -19.98
C ALA A 29 -2.97 -0.49 -21.27
N ASN A 30 -2.24 0.63 -21.27
CA ASN A 30 -1.99 1.39 -22.48
C ASN A 30 -1.17 0.59 -23.50
N SER A 31 -0.13 -0.13 -23.07
CA SER A 31 0.66 -1.00 -23.97
C SER A 31 -0.20 -2.12 -24.58
N ALA A 32 -1.13 -2.67 -23.80
CA ALA A 32 -2.10 -3.65 -24.30
C ALA A 32 -3.09 -3.03 -25.31
N ASN A 33 -3.47 -1.77 -25.12
CA ASN A 33 -4.37 -1.06 -26.03
C ASN A 33 -3.70 -0.73 -27.38
N ASP A 34 -2.39 -0.52 -27.37
CA ASP A 34 -1.63 -0.13 -28.56
C ASP A 34 -1.26 -1.31 -29.45
N THR A 35 -1.27 -2.54 -28.93
CA THR A 35 -0.98 -3.75 -29.71
C THR A 35 -2.22 -4.35 -30.36
N SER A 36 -2.00 -5.09 -31.46
CA SER A 36 -3.01 -5.92 -32.10
C SER A 36 -2.70 -7.42 -31.99
N ASP A 37 -1.63 -7.77 -31.29
CA ASP A 37 -1.20 -9.14 -31.09
C ASP A 37 -1.83 -9.72 -29.82
N VAL A 38 -2.62 -10.78 -29.98
CA VAL A 38 -3.38 -11.43 -28.90
C VAL A 38 -2.44 -12.00 -27.82
N ASP A 39 -1.33 -12.61 -28.21
CA ASP A 39 -0.39 -13.23 -27.26
C ASP A 39 0.29 -12.16 -26.40
N SER A 40 0.60 -11.02 -27.00
CA SER A 40 1.10 -9.84 -26.27
C SER A 40 0.07 -9.30 -25.27
N VAL A 41 -1.21 -9.21 -25.68
CA VAL A 41 -2.28 -8.77 -24.76
C VAL A 41 -2.46 -9.75 -23.62
N GLU A 42 -2.42 -11.06 -23.85
CA GLU A 42 -2.47 -12.07 -22.79
C GLU A 42 -1.32 -11.94 -21.79
N ASN A 43 -0.12 -11.60 -22.26
CA ASN A 43 1.02 -11.33 -21.40
C ASN A 43 0.83 -10.05 -20.58
N TYR A 44 0.28 -8.99 -21.18
CA TYR A 44 -0.04 -7.75 -20.47
C TYR A 44 -1.15 -7.96 -19.44
N MET A 45 -2.18 -8.78 -19.72
CA MET A 45 -3.19 -9.15 -18.72
C MET A 45 -2.56 -9.79 -17.47
N LYS A 46 -1.65 -10.74 -17.66
CA LYS A 46 -0.94 -11.39 -16.53
C LYS A 46 -0.11 -10.41 -15.73
N GLN A 47 0.61 -9.50 -16.41
CA GLN A 47 1.40 -8.46 -15.73
C GLN A 47 0.51 -7.48 -14.97
N PHE A 48 -0.62 -7.07 -15.55
CA PHE A 48 -1.59 -6.21 -14.90
C PHE A 48 -2.14 -6.85 -13.62
N ASP A 49 -2.58 -8.10 -13.70
CA ASP A 49 -3.12 -8.85 -12.57
C ASP A 49 -2.07 -9.08 -11.47
N GLU A 50 -0.81 -9.25 -11.85
CA GLU A 50 0.28 -9.34 -10.87
C GLU A 50 0.48 -8.02 -10.13
N ILE A 51 0.38 -6.88 -10.82
CA ILE A 51 0.43 -5.56 -10.16
C ILE A 51 -0.76 -5.38 -9.21
N LEU A 52 -1.96 -5.82 -9.56
CA LEU A 52 -3.09 -5.76 -8.63
C LEU A 52 -2.82 -6.55 -7.34
N LYS A 53 -2.19 -7.72 -7.43
CA LYS A 53 -1.78 -8.49 -6.24
C LYS A 53 -0.72 -7.77 -5.41
N GLN A 54 0.20 -7.02 -6.05
CA GLN A 54 1.17 -6.21 -5.31
C GLN A 54 0.49 -5.05 -4.59
N ILE A 55 -0.53 -4.43 -5.19
CA ILE A 55 -1.37 -3.43 -4.54
C ILE A 55 -2.02 -4.00 -3.29
N ASP A 56 -2.66 -5.17 -3.39
CA ASP A 56 -3.27 -5.87 -2.25
C ASP A 56 -2.24 -6.20 -1.16
N GLY A 57 -1.05 -6.63 -1.57
CA GLY A 57 0.05 -6.92 -0.65
C GLY A 57 0.46 -5.68 0.14
N ILE A 58 0.72 -4.56 -0.53
CA ILE A 58 1.11 -3.30 0.13
C ILE A 58 -0.02 -2.75 1.00
N ALA A 59 -1.27 -2.78 0.53
CA ALA A 59 -2.41 -2.35 1.33
C ALA A 59 -2.47 -3.12 2.66
N LYS A 60 -2.22 -4.43 2.62
CA LYS A 60 -2.19 -5.30 3.80
C LYS A 60 -0.96 -5.08 4.69
N ASP A 61 0.19 -4.80 4.11
CA ASP A 61 1.46 -4.67 4.83
C ASP A 61 1.66 -3.27 5.44
N SER A 62 0.82 -2.28 5.07
CA SER A 62 0.92 -0.89 5.52
C SER A 62 0.40 -0.65 6.94
N GLY A 63 0.39 -1.67 7.81
CA GLY A 63 -0.02 -1.59 9.19
C GLY A 63 1.13 -1.29 10.15
N TYR A 64 0.81 -0.58 11.25
CA TYR A 64 1.73 -0.34 12.33
C TYR A 64 1.13 -0.79 13.66
N LYS A 65 1.82 -1.67 14.40
CA LYS A 65 1.40 -2.21 15.71
C LYS A 65 -0.04 -2.76 15.75
N GLY A 66 -0.45 -3.45 14.67
CA GLY A 66 -1.75 -4.09 14.60
C GLY A 66 -2.92 -3.18 14.17
N VAL A 67 -2.63 -1.93 13.79
CA VAL A 67 -3.61 -1.03 13.16
C VAL A 67 -3.18 -0.76 11.73
N ASN A 68 -4.06 -1.04 10.78
CA ASN A 68 -3.85 -0.77 9.37
C ASN A 68 -4.97 0.15 8.86
N LEU A 69 -4.61 1.38 8.47
CA LEU A 69 -5.57 2.36 7.97
C LEU A 69 -5.91 2.19 6.48
N LEU A 70 -5.28 1.23 5.81
CA LEU A 70 -5.54 0.88 4.41
C LEU A 70 -6.39 -0.39 4.25
N GLU A 71 -6.83 -1.00 5.34
CA GLU A 71 -7.78 -2.11 5.39
C GLU A 71 -9.16 -1.66 5.87
N LYS A 72 -10.21 -2.41 5.49
CA LYS A 72 -11.59 -2.15 5.91
C LYS A 72 -11.76 -2.20 7.43
N ASP A 73 -12.72 -1.43 7.92
CA ASP A 73 -13.28 -1.54 9.29
C ASP A 73 -12.25 -1.36 10.42
N GLN A 74 -11.19 -0.62 10.16
CA GLN A 74 -10.22 -0.22 11.17
C GLN A 74 -10.45 1.24 11.58
N GLU A 75 -10.11 1.58 12.81
CA GLU A 75 -10.11 2.96 13.26
C GLU A 75 -8.95 3.22 14.22
N LEU A 76 -8.36 4.40 14.10
CA LEU A 76 -7.32 4.88 14.99
C LEU A 76 -7.88 6.01 15.84
N LYS A 77 -8.09 5.74 17.12
CA LYS A 77 -8.53 6.77 18.08
C LYS A 77 -7.34 7.36 18.81
N VAL A 78 -7.09 8.63 18.59
CA VAL A 78 -6.03 9.42 19.22
C VAL A 78 -6.65 10.30 20.30
N VAL A 79 -6.22 10.13 21.56
CA VAL A 79 -6.67 10.93 22.69
C VAL A 79 -5.58 11.98 22.99
N PHE A 80 -5.99 13.25 23.17
CA PHE A 80 -5.09 14.39 23.30
C PHE A 80 -4.92 14.86 24.75
N ASN A 81 -5.84 14.52 25.64
CA ASN A 81 -5.84 14.98 27.02
C ASN A 81 -6.10 13.84 28.01
N GLU A 82 -5.77 14.07 29.27
CA GLU A 82 -5.82 13.09 30.36
C GLU A 82 -7.27 12.64 30.66
N ASP A 83 -8.21 13.57 30.64
CA ASP A 83 -9.63 13.32 30.88
C ASP A 83 -10.38 12.70 29.71
N ARG A 84 -9.68 12.47 28.58
CA ARG A 84 -10.21 11.88 27.33
C ARG A 84 -11.37 12.65 26.68
N SER A 85 -11.57 13.91 27.05
CA SER A 85 -12.60 14.76 26.48
C SER A 85 -12.26 15.21 25.06
N SER A 86 -10.98 15.25 24.70
CA SER A 86 -10.49 15.62 23.38
C SER A 86 -9.85 14.42 22.67
N SER A 87 -10.42 14.02 21.55
CA SER A 87 -9.89 12.91 20.74
C SER A 87 -10.13 13.14 19.26
N LEU A 88 -9.27 12.58 18.42
CA LEU A 88 -9.44 12.45 16.98
C LEU A 88 -9.61 10.97 16.64
N THR A 89 -10.62 10.66 15.82
CA THR A 89 -10.79 9.31 15.27
C THR A 89 -10.47 9.36 13.79
N VAL A 90 -9.41 8.66 13.38
CA VAL A 90 -9.04 8.46 12.00
C VAL A 90 -9.63 7.13 11.57
N LYS A 91 -10.53 7.16 10.58
CA LYS A 91 -11.10 5.95 10.00
C LYS A 91 -10.20 5.41 8.91
N SER A 92 -10.15 4.10 8.80
CA SER A 92 -9.50 3.43 7.68
C SER A 92 -10.29 3.61 6.39
N ASP A 93 -9.60 3.47 5.28
CA ASP A 93 -10.18 3.40 3.95
C ASP A 93 -9.54 2.23 3.19
N ASP A 94 -10.32 1.50 2.41
CA ASP A 94 -9.85 0.28 1.74
C ASP A 94 -9.04 0.64 0.49
N ALA A 95 -7.73 0.45 0.57
CA ALA A 95 -6.78 0.66 -0.51
C ALA A 95 -6.43 -0.63 -1.28
N SER A 96 -7.13 -1.75 -1.04
CA SER A 96 -7.02 -2.95 -1.86
C SER A 96 -7.49 -2.71 -3.29
N ALA A 97 -7.13 -3.59 -4.22
CA ALA A 97 -7.60 -3.52 -5.61
C ALA A 97 -9.14 -3.49 -5.67
N GLU A 98 -9.81 -4.31 -4.85
CA GLU A 98 -11.28 -4.31 -4.75
C GLU A 98 -11.82 -2.98 -4.20
N GLY A 99 -11.25 -2.44 -3.12
CA GLY A 99 -11.66 -1.16 -2.53
C GLY A 99 -11.45 0.02 -3.46
N LEU A 100 -10.40 -0.02 -4.26
CA LEU A 100 -10.12 0.96 -5.30
C LEU A 100 -11.04 0.81 -6.52
N GLY A 101 -11.68 -0.36 -6.71
CA GLY A 101 -12.55 -0.68 -7.82
C GLY A 101 -11.79 -1.13 -9.06
N LEU A 102 -10.64 -1.79 -8.86
CA LEU A 102 -9.82 -2.38 -9.91
C LEU A 102 -10.24 -3.83 -10.14
N ASN A 103 -10.48 -4.21 -11.39
CA ASN A 103 -10.86 -5.55 -11.77
C ASN A 103 -9.71 -6.25 -12.49
N ALA A 104 -9.61 -7.58 -12.32
CA ALA A 104 -8.61 -8.39 -13.00
C ALA A 104 -8.79 -8.31 -14.54
N ALA A 105 -7.68 -8.26 -15.25
CA ALA A 105 -7.65 -8.21 -16.70
C ALA A 105 -7.80 -9.60 -17.34
N THR A 106 -7.37 -10.68 -16.66
CA THR A 106 -7.43 -12.04 -17.17
C THR A 106 -8.86 -12.44 -17.54
N GLY A 107 -9.06 -12.80 -18.82
CA GLY A 107 -10.38 -13.14 -19.36
C GLY A 107 -11.29 -11.95 -19.66
N ALA A 108 -10.86 -10.71 -19.36
CA ALA A 108 -11.66 -9.52 -19.63
C ALA A 108 -11.23 -8.77 -20.91
N TRP A 109 -9.93 -8.69 -21.20
CA TRP A 109 -9.41 -7.91 -22.33
C TRP A 109 -9.48 -8.66 -23.66
N THR A 110 -9.77 -9.95 -23.62
CA THR A 110 -9.99 -10.77 -24.80
C THR A 110 -11.41 -11.32 -24.83
N ALA A 111 -11.95 -11.54 -26.00
CA ALA A 111 -13.22 -12.20 -26.22
C ALA A 111 -12.99 -13.46 -27.07
N GLU A 112 -13.56 -14.56 -26.64
CA GLU A 112 -13.47 -15.85 -27.32
C GLU A 112 -14.76 -16.14 -28.08
N ALA A 113 -14.63 -16.53 -29.35
CA ALA A 113 -15.75 -16.96 -30.18
C ALA A 113 -15.47 -18.34 -30.74
N GLU A 114 -16.36 -19.30 -30.45
CA GLU A 114 -16.26 -20.64 -31.04
C GLU A 114 -16.51 -20.59 -32.57
N LYS A 115 -15.60 -21.15 -33.36
CA LYS A 115 -15.70 -21.21 -34.82
C LYS A 115 -16.18 -22.56 -35.31
N GLY A 116 -15.83 -23.63 -34.63
CA GLY A 116 -16.26 -24.97 -35.01
C GLY A 116 -15.50 -26.07 -34.30
N ASN A 117 -15.95 -27.29 -34.50
CA ASN A 117 -15.27 -28.47 -33.98
C ASN A 117 -13.95 -28.70 -34.70
N VAL A 118 -12.94 -29.08 -33.94
CA VAL A 118 -11.60 -29.37 -34.39
C VAL A 118 -11.31 -30.84 -34.16
N THR A 119 -10.62 -31.47 -35.08
CA THR A 119 -10.11 -32.84 -34.96
C THR A 119 -8.60 -32.87 -35.09
N GLU A 120 -7.96 -33.81 -34.37
CA GLU A 120 -6.53 -34.03 -34.55
C GLU A 120 -6.24 -34.50 -35.98
N PHE A 121 -5.25 -33.87 -36.60
CA PHE A 121 -4.79 -34.31 -37.92
C PHE A 121 -4.21 -35.71 -37.84
N LYS A 122 -4.76 -36.62 -38.65
CA LYS A 122 -4.25 -37.98 -38.78
C LYS A 122 -4.02 -38.29 -40.24
N THR A 123 -2.87 -38.85 -40.55
CA THR A 123 -2.56 -39.35 -41.89
C THR A 123 -3.57 -40.40 -42.34
N LYS A 124 -3.86 -40.45 -43.65
CA LYS A 124 -4.83 -41.36 -44.26
C LYS A 124 -6.27 -41.23 -43.74
N THR A 125 -6.63 -40.03 -43.29
CA THR A 125 -7.99 -39.69 -42.85
C THR A 125 -8.55 -38.62 -43.74
N GLN A 126 -9.79 -38.79 -44.23
CA GLN A 126 -10.48 -37.81 -45.06
C GLN A 126 -10.77 -36.56 -44.21
N ILE A 127 -10.52 -35.38 -44.81
CA ILE A 127 -10.84 -34.08 -44.19
C ILE A 127 -11.92 -33.42 -45.07
N ASN A 128 -13.02 -33.07 -44.43
CA ASN A 128 -14.13 -32.41 -45.12
C ASN A 128 -13.80 -30.94 -45.44
N ASN A 129 -14.44 -30.41 -46.48
CA ASN A 129 -14.34 -28.99 -46.80
C ASN A 129 -14.76 -28.11 -45.60
N ALA A 130 -14.01 -27.05 -45.36
CA ALA A 130 -14.20 -26.12 -44.23
C ALA A 130 -14.03 -26.74 -42.82
N ALA A 131 -13.59 -28.00 -42.72
CA ALA A 131 -13.29 -28.61 -41.43
C ALA A 131 -12.01 -28.02 -40.81
N TYR A 132 -11.99 -27.93 -39.48
CA TYR A 132 -10.81 -27.53 -38.75
C TYR A 132 -10.06 -28.77 -38.26
N VAL A 133 -8.75 -28.75 -38.41
CA VAL A 133 -7.84 -29.78 -37.88
C VAL A 133 -6.69 -29.13 -37.13
N TYR A 134 -6.11 -29.80 -36.15
CA TYR A 134 -4.92 -29.31 -35.49
C TYR A 134 -3.75 -30.27 -35.72
N GLY A 135 -2.57 -29.69 -35.88
CA GLY A 135 -1.32 -30.42 -36.03
C GLY A 135 -0.64 -30.75 -34.74
N ALA A 136 0.44 -31.52 -34.81
CA ALA A 136 1.31 -31.83 -33.69
C ALA A 136 2.02 -30.56 -33.14
N ASP A 137 2.09 -29.50 -33.92
CA ASP A 137 2.59 -28.16 -33.54
C ASP A 137 1.59 -27.33 -32.70
N GLY A 138 0.37 -27.88 -32.51
CA GLY A 138 -0.70 -27.20 -31.78
C GLY A 138 -1.44 -26.12 -32.56
N LYS A 139 -1.10 -25.90 -33.83
CA LYS A 139 -1.77 -24.92 -34.72
C LYS A 139 -3.04 -25.48 -35.28
N VAL A 140 -4.01 -24.59 -35.54
CA VAL A 140 -5.29 -24.91 -36.15
C VAL A 140 -5.25 -24.54 -37.62
N TYR A 141 -5.67 -25.49 -38.47
CA TYR A 141 -5.74 -25.35 -39.94
C TYR A 141 -7.17 -25.54 -40.37
N GLN A 142 -7.59 -24.80 -41.40
CA GLN A 142 -8.88 -24.96 -42.05
C GLN A 142 -8.70 -25.57 -43.43
N ALA A 143 -9.48 -26.57 -43.73
CA ALA A 143 -9.50 -27.15 -45.07
C ALA A 143 -10.24 -26.23 -46.08
N THR A 144 -9.61 -25.89 -47.17
CA THR A 144 -10.18 -25.07 -48.25
C THR A 144 -11.07 -25.87 -49.19
N LYS A 145 -10.90 -27.20 -49.21
CA LYS A 145 -11.67 -28.16 -49.99
C LYS A 145 -11.70 -29.51 -49.28
N GLN A 146 -12.51 -30.43 -49.78
CA GLN A 146 -12.46 -31.83 -49.31
C GLN A 146 -11.13 -32.47 -49.75
N ILE A 147 -10.43 -33.09 -48.77
CA ILE A 147 -9.16 -33.77 -48.97
C ILE A 147 -9.39 -35.28 -48.79
N GLU A 148 -9.12 -36.05 -49.83
CA GLU A 148 -9.24 -37.50 -49.80
C GLU A 148 -8.19 -38.15 -48.88
N ALA A 149 -8.54 -39.24 -48.23
CA ALA A 149 -7.67 -39.95 -47.28
C ALA A 149 -6.30 -40.34 -47.87
N ALA A 150 -6.25 -40.65 -49.17
CA ALA A 150 -5.01 -40.97 -49.88
C ALA A 150 -4.01 -39.81 -49.99
N ASN A 151 -4.48 -38.56 -49.78
CA ASN A 151 -3.69 -37.35 -49.95
C ASN A 151 -3.33 -36.66 -48.62
N THR A 152 -3.65 -37.28 -47.46
CA THR A 152 -3.40 -36.72 -46.13
C THR A 152 -2.14 -37.31 -45.51
N ASP A 153 -0.99 -37.22 -46.18
CA ASP A 153 0.26 -37.78 -45.66
C ASP A 153 1.04 -36.83 -44.79
N ASP A 154 0.97 -35.50 -45.04
CA ASP A 154 1.69 -34.48 -44.30
C ASP A 154 0.95 -33.14 -44.32
N ILE A 155 0.80 -32.49 -43.17
CA ILE A 155 0.23 -31.14 -43.02
C ILE A 155 1.02 -30.11 -43.86
N ALA A 156 2.36 -30.12 -43.76
CA ALA A 156 3.19 -29.15 -44.46
C ALA A 156 3.00 -29.24 -46.00
N ALA A 157 2.85 -30.44 -46.52
CA ALA A 157 2.59 -30.64 -47.93
C ALA A 157 1.18 -30.14 -48.36
N LEU A 158 0.19 -30.30 -47.50
CA LEU A 158 -1.18 -29.82 -47.73
C LEU A 158 -1.27 -28.29 -47.64
N VAL A 159 -0.55 -27.68 -46.72
CA VAL A 159 -0.42 -26.21 -46.59
C VAL A 159 0.29 -25.64 -47.81
N ALA A 160 1.40 -26.26 -48.26
CA ALA A 160 2.11 -25.85 -49.47
C ALA A 160 1.28 -25.93 -50.76
N LYS A 161 0.32 -26.87 -50.82
CA LYS A 161 -0.64 -27.01 -51.93
C LYS A 161 -1.84 -26.05 -51.83
N GLY A 162 -1.99 -25.35 -50.68
CA GLY A 162 -3.15 -24.52 -50.41
C GLY A 162 -4.43 -25.32 -50.09
N ASP A 163 -4.30 -26.60 -49.75
CA ASP A 163 -5.42 -27.47 -49.39
C ASP A 163 -5.81 -27.29 -47.92
N LEU A 164 -4.82 -26.92 -47.06
CA LEU A 164 -4.99 -26.46 -45.71
C LEU A 164 -4.44 -25.04 -45.58
N VAL A 165 -5.13 -24.19 -44.84
CA VAL A 165 -4.69 -22.84 -44.50
C VAL A 165 -4.55 -22.74 -42.99
N GLU A 166 -3.38 -22.29 -42.52
CA GLU A 166 -3.18 -21.99 -41.12
C GLU A 166 -4.12 -20.85 -40.71
N THR A 167 -4.74 -20.97 -39.56
CA THR A 167 -5.64 -19.96 -38.99
C THR A 167 -5.05 -19.39 -37.73
N ASP A 168 -5.43 -18.17 -37.39
CA ASP A 168 -5.07 -17.52 -36.11
C ASP A 168 -5.93 -18.03 -34.92
N TYR A 169 -6.66 -19.14 -35.13
CA TYR A 169 -7.52 -19.70 -34.10
C TYR A 169 -6.72 -20.52 -33.09
N LYS A 170 -7.08 -20.41 -31.80
CA LYS A 170 -6.55 -21.26 -30.74
C LYS A 170 -7.41 -22.48 -30.52
N LEU A 171 -6.83 -23.50 -29.90
CA LEU A 171 -7.59 -24.66 -29.42
C LEU A 171 -8.17 -24.32 -28.02
N ASN A 172 -9.42 -24.75 -27.79
CA ASN A 172 -9.95 -24.76 -26.44
C ASN A 172 -9.19 -25.79 -25.56
N ASP A 173 -9.41 -25.75 -24.23
CA ASP A 173 -8.72 -26.65 -23.27
C ASP A 173 -8.93 -28.13 -23.59
N ASP A 174 -10.10 -28.52 -24.08
CA ASP A 174 -10.43 -29.88 -24.47
C ASP A 174 -9.89 -30.28 -25.87
N LYS A 175 -9.25 -29.35 -26.58
CA LYS A 175 -8.73 -29.52 -27.98
C LYS A 175 -9.76 -30.04 -28.98
N ASN A 176 -11.02 -29.71 -28.78
CA ASN A 176 -12.12 -30.14 -29.62
C ASN A 176 -12.81 -29.00 -30.41
N LYS A 177 -12.45 -27.74 -30.14
CA LYS A 177 -13.00 -26.55 -30.76
C LYS A 177 -11.92 -25.56 -31.17
N ALA A 178 -12.09 -24.95 -32.32
CA ALA A 178 -11.34 -23.77 -32.73
C ALA A 178 -11.98 -22.53 -32.14
N ILE A 179 -11.19 -21.71 -31.50
CA ILE A 179 -11.60 -20.46 -30.86
C ILE A 179 -10.91 -19.30 -31.56
N GLU A 180 -11.69 -18.34 -32.02
CA GLU A 180 -11.16 -17.02 -32.38
C GLU A 180 -11.06 -16.18 -31.14
N VAL A 181 -9.85 -15.73 -30.83
CA VAL A 181 -9.61 -14.80 -29.70
C VAL A 181 -9.44 -13.40 -30.30
N THR A 182 -10.29 -12.50 -29.88
CA THR A 182 -10.25 -11.09 -30.32
C THR A 182 -9.93 -10.16 -29.16
N ILE A 183 -9.20 -9.08 -29.43
CA ILE A 183 -8.86 -8.08 -28.43
C ILE A 183 -10.04 -7.13 -28.24
N SER A 184 -10.48 -6.97 -27.02
CA SER A 184 -11.54 -6.04 -26.64
C SER A 184 -10.95 -4.71 -26.14
N LYS A 185 -10.70 -3.79 -27.06
CA LYS A 185 -10.15 -2.45 -26.72
C LYS A 185 -11.07 -1.66 -25.78
N ASP A 186 -12.38 -1.87 -25.86
CA ASP A 186 -13.34 -1.23 -24.95
C ASP A 186 -13.12 -1.68 -23.51
N LYS A 187 -12.82 -2.96 -23.29
CA LYS A 187 -12.52 -3.49 -21.97
C LYS A 187 -11.18 -3.00 -21.42
N ILE A 188 -10.17 -2.91 -22.28
CA ILE A 188 -8.87 -2.34 -21.90
C ILE A 188 -9.04 -0.87 -21.50
N ASN A 189 -9.78 -0.08 -22.28
CA ASN A 189 -10.07 1.31 -21.96
C ASN A 189 -10.89 1.46 -20.66
N ALA A 190 -11.80 0.54 -20.38
CA ALA A 190 -12.53 0.50 -19.12
C ALA A 190 -11.54 0.29 -17.92
N SER A 191 -10.60 -0.66 -18.03
CA SER A 191 -9.58 -0.88 -17.01
C SER A 191 -8.67 0.34 -16.84
N ILE A 192 -8.31 1.05 -17.90
CA ILE A 192 -7.57 2.32 -17.82
C ILE A 192 -8.35 3.35 -17.01
N THR A 193 -9.65 3.47 -17.27
CA THR A 193 -10.54 4.40 -16.55
C THR A 193 -10.69 4.01 -15.07
N GLU A 194 -10.78 2.71 -14.77
CA GLU A 194 -10.79 2.19 -13.39
C GLU A 194 -9.51 2.58 -12.65
N VAL A 195 -8.34 2.41 -13.27
CA VAL A 195 -7.05 2.79 -12.67
C VAL A 195 -6.95 4.31 -12.47
N GLU A 196 -7.45 5.14 -13.38
CA GLU A 196 -7.51 6.59 -13.19
C GLU A 196 -8.42 6.97 -12.00
N GLY A 197 -9.55 6.28 -11.88
CA GLY A 197 -10.44 6.39 -10.73
C GLY A 197 -9.76 6.00 -9.42
N ALA A 198 -9.01 4.89 -9.42
CA ALA A 198 -8.23 4.42 -8.28
C ALA A 198 -7.17 5.44 -7.84
N VAL A 199 -6.40 6.00 -8.80
CA VAL A 199 -5.42 7.06 -8.51
C VAL A 199 -6.08 8.29 -7.89
N SER A 200 -7.29 8.65 -8.34
CA SER A 200 -8.04 9.77 -7.79
C SER A 200 -8.50 9.49 -6.35
N LYS A 201 -8.95 8.26 -6.06
CA LYS A 201 -9.29 7.82 -4.70
C LYS A 201 -8.06 7.86 -3.79
N LEU A 202 -6.92 7.30 -4.23
CA LEU A 202 -5.66 7.29 -3.48
C LEU A 202 -5.19 8.70 -3.13
N ARG A 203 -5.29 9.67 -4.05
CA ARG A 203 -4.98 11.07 -3.77
C ARG A 203 -5.89 11.67 -2.71
N ASN A 204 -7.18 11.32 -2.73
CA ASN A 204 -8.11 11.77 -1.71
C ASN A 204 -7.78 11.18 -0.34
N MET A 205 -7.48 9.87 -0.28
CA MET A 205 -7.02 9.19 0.95
C MET A 205 -5.75 9.84 1.49
N ALA A 206 -4.74 10.07 0.64
CA ALA A 206 -3.50 10.76 1.01
C ALA A 206 -3.75 12.16 1.60
N SER A 207 -4.69 12.91 1.01
CA SER A 207 -5.07 14.23 1.51
C SER A 207 -5.73 14.15 2.90
N VAL A 208 -6.63 13.19 3.11
CA VAL A 208 -7.30 12.98 4.39
C VAL A 208 -6.29 12.56 5.47
N PHE A 209 -5.43 11.58 5.17
CA PHE A 209 -4.43 11.12 6.14
C PHE A 209 -3.35 12.18 6.37
N GLY A 210 -2.92 12.91 5.35
CA GLY A 210 -1.99 14.03 5.51
C GLY A 210 -2.54 15.14 6.40
N ASN A 211 -3.83 15.48 6.28
CA ASN A 211 -4.48 16.43 7.18
C ASN A 211 -4.57 15.90 8.62
N ASN A 212 -4.95 14.63 8.79
CA ASN A 212 -5.00 14.00 10.10
C ASN A 212 -3.60 13.90 10.75
N TYR A 213 -2.57 13.61 9.96
CA TYR A 213 -1.18 13.63 10.38
C TYR A 213 -0.79 14.99 10.95
N SER A 214 -1.04 16.07 10.18
CA SER A 214 -0.74 17.44 10.61
C SER A 214 -1.50 17.85 11.88
N ILE A 215 -2.76 17.42 12.03
CA ILE A 215 -3.53 17.67 13.25
C ILE A 215 -2.89 16.98 14.45
N VAL A 216 -2.51 15.71 14.32
CA VAL A 216 -1.92 14.94 15.43
C VAL A 216 -0.53 15.50 15.79
N GLU A 217 0.31 15.80 14.80
CA GLU A 217 1.64 16.39 14.99
C GLU A 217 1.58 17.75 15.71
N ASN A 218 0.74 18.66 15.24
CA ASN A 218 0.53 19.95 15.90
C ASN A 218 0.02 19.81 17.34
N ARG A 219 -0.83 18.80 17.59
CA ARG A 219 -1.32 18.50 18.95
C ARG A 219 -0.24 17.89 19.83
N GLU A 220 0.64 17.08 19.27
CA GLU A 220 1.78 16.51 19.98
C GLU A 220 2.73 17.63 20.41
N GLU A 221 3.13 18.50 19.49
CA GLU A 221 3.99 19.66 19.75
C GLU A 221 3.37 20.60 20.81
N PHE A 222 2.07 20.91 20.66
CA PHE A 222 1.36 21.71 21.66
C PHE A 222 1.40 21.07 23.05
N THR A 223 1.20 19.75 23.12
CA THR A 223 1.20 19.02 24.40
C THR A 223 2.58 19.01 25.05
N GLU A 224 3.65 18.80 24.25
CA GLU A 224 5.03 18.88 24.73
C GLU A 224 5.37 20.27 25.28
N ASN A 225 4.98 21.32 24.55
CA ASN A 225 5.17 22.70 25.01
C ASN A 225 4.38 22.98 26.29
N LEU A 226 3.16 22.48 26.41
CA LEU A 226 2.36 22.60 27.62
C LEU A 226 2.98 21.88 28.81
N ILE A 227 3.52 20.67 28.60
CA ILE A 227 4.24 19.92 29.66
C ILE A 227 5.43 20.73 30.15
N ASN A 228 6.25 21.28 29.24
CA ASN A 228 7.40 22.12 29.63
C ASN A 228 6.99 23.33 30.43
N VAL A 229 5.90 24.01 30.07
CA VAL A 229 5.38 25.17 30.82
C VAL A 229 4.88 24.75 32.21
N LEU A 230 4.21 23.59 32.30
CA LEU A 230 3.72 23.07 33.59
C LEU A 230 4.88 22.62 34.50
N GLU A 231 5.92 22.00 33.94
CA GLU A 231 7.14 21.63 34.70
C GLU A 231 7.86 22.87 35.20
N GLU A 232 8.07 23.91 34.35
CA GLU A 232 8.66 25.16 34.76
C GLU A 232 7.82 25.85 35.88
N GLY A 233 6.48 25.79 35.72
CA GLY A 233 5.57 26.32 36.76
C GLY A 233 5.65 25.57 38.07
N ALA A 234 5.73 24.24 38.03
CA ALA A 234 5.90 23.39 39.19
C ALA A 234 7.26 23.64 39.88
N ASP A 235 8.32 23.75 39.08
CA ASP A 235 9.66 24.06 39.60
C ASP A 235 9.70 25.42 40.33
N LYS A 236 9.08 26.45 39.75
CA LYS A 236 8.98 27.76 40.37
C LYS A 236 8.17 27.77 41.69
N LEU A 237 7.24 26.82 41.86
CA LEU A 237 6.43 26.68 43.06
C LEU A 237 7.12 25.81 44.15
N THR A 238 7.93 24.84 43.73
CA THR A 238 8.51 23.83 44.63
C THR A 238 9.99 24.05 44.93
N LEU A 239 10.75 24.62 43.97
CA LEU A 239 12.15 24.94 44.19
C LEU A 239 12.27 26.25 44.98
N ALA A 240 13.00 26.22 46.09
CA ALA A 240 13.35 27.43 46.85
C ALA A 240 14.17 28.37 45.95
N ASP A 241 13.90 29.67 46.06
CA ASP A 241 14.78 30.66 45.40
C ASP A 241 16.19 30.50 45.95
N MET A 242 17.11 30.01 45.13
CA MET A 242 18.51 29.75 45.51
C MET A 242 19.21 31.00 46.05
N ASN A 243 18.79 32.19 45.64
CA ASN A 243 19.33 33.45 46.18
C ASN A 243 18.81 33.72 47.58
N GLU A 244 17.52 33.48 47.82
CA GLU A 244 16.93 33.62 49.16
C GLU A 244 17.47 32.57 50.13
N GLU A 245 17.60 31.30 49.70
CA GLU A 245 18.15 30.23 50.52
C GLU A 245 19.64 30.44 50.82
N SER A 246 20.42 30.94 49.84
CA SER A 246 21.83 31.30 50.04
C SER A 246 21.95 32.45 51.03
N ALA A 247 21.10 33.48 50.96
CA ALA A 247 21.07 34.58 51.90
C ALA A 247 20.68 34.10 53.30
N ASN A 248 19.68 33.22 53.42
CA ASN A 248 19.26 32.61 54.69
C ASN A 248 20.37 31.76 55.28
N MET A 249 21.10 30.98 54.48
CA MET A 249 22.23 30.18 54.94
C MET A 249 23.38 31.05 55.45
N LEU A 250 23.70 32.15 54.73
CA LEU A 250 24.71 33.10 55.17
C LEU A 250 24.30 33.79 56.43
N ALA A 251 23.04 34.18 56.60
CA ALA A 251 22.52 34.78 57.86
C ALA A 251 22.58 33.78 58.98
N LEU A 252 22.27 32.51 58.77
CA LEU A 252 22.35 31.47 59.82
C LEU A 252 23.79 31.21 60.26
N GLN A 253 24.73 31.12 59.28
CA GLN A 253 26.16 31.00 59.57
C GLN A 253 26.67 32.20 60.41
N THR A 254 26.28 33.40 59.99
CA THR A 254 26.64 34.61 60.73
C THR A 254 26.08 34.63 62.19
N ARG A 255 24.82 34.24 62.39
CA ARG A 255 24.21 34.07 63.70
C ARG A 255 24.92 33.01 64.51
N GLN A 256 25.30 31.89 63.94
CA GLN A 256 26.03 30.83 64.62
C GLN A 256 27.40 31.33 65.09
N GLN A 257 28.14 32.07 64.22
CA GLN A 257 29.43 32.64 64.56
C GLN A 257 29.30 33.68 65.70
N LEU A 258 28.30 34.55 65.66
CA LEU A 258 28.02 35.53 66.70
C LEU A 258 27.64 34.84 67.97
N ALA A 259 26.85 33.77 67.96
CA ALA A 259 26.49 33.01 69.18
C ALA A 259 27.72 32.37 69.84
N ILE A 260 28.63 31.76 69.06
CA ILE A 260 29.89 31.17 69.52
C ILE A 260 30.77 32.27 70.17
N ASN A 261 30.93 33.41 69.46
CA ASN A 261 31.72 34.51 69.98
C ASN A 261 31.12 35.10 71.26
N SER A 262 29.79 35.27 71.35
CA SER A 262 29.09 35.75 72.52
C SER A 262 29.23 34.78 73.68
N LEU A 263 29.13 33.46 73.40
CA LEU A 263 29.31 32.45 74.50
C LEU A 263 30.75 32.42 74.96
N SER A 264 31.76 32.60 74.12
CA SER A 264 33.17 32.70 74.48
C SER A 264 33.43 33.93 75.34
N LEU A 265 32.89 35.09 74.94
CA LEU A 265 32.98 36.31 75.77
C LEU A 265 32.31 36.18 77.14
N ALA A 266 31.12 35.57 77.19
CA ALA A 266 30.41 35.32 78.47
C ALA A 266 31.19 34.33 79.31
N SER A 267 31.83 33.30 78.78
CA SER A 267 32.68 32.36 79.48
C SER A 267 33.95 33.06 80.04
N GLN A 268 34.60 33.91 79.22
CA GLN A 268 35.74 34.68 79.66
C GLN A 268 35.37 35.67 80.75
N ALA A 269 34.23 36.35 80.65
CA ALA A 269 33.74 37.23 81.72
C ALA A 269 33.46 36.47 83.01
N ALA A 270 32.84 35.28 82.94
CA ALA A 270 32.63 34.43 84.11
C ALA A 270 33.93 33.95 84.73
N GLN A 271 34.94 33.60 83.94
CA GLN A 271 36.29 33.23 84.41
C GLN A 271 37.00 34.42 85.06
N SER A 272 36.88 35.62 84.49
CA SER A 272 37.50 36.83 85.12
C SER A 272 36.87 37.21 86.45
N VAL A 273 35.56 37.02 86.61
CA VAL A 273 34.88 37.20 87.93
C VAL A 273 35.35 36.12 88.88
N LEU A 274 35.50 34.87 88.50
CA LEU A 274 36.01 33.82 89.39
C LEU A 274 37.46 34.01 89.79
N SER A 275 38.28 34.71 88.99
CA SER A 275 39.66 35.04 89.30
C SER A 275 39.82 36.22 90.25
N LEU A 276 38.75 36.95 90.57
CA LEU A 276 38.73 38.07 91.55
C LEU A 276 38.36 37.65 92.96
N PHE A 277 37.92 36.41 93.14
CA PHE A 277 37.64 35.77 94.39
C PHE A 277 38.63 34.63 94.68
#